data_38adcfa0a5f763d5f5849310b4e52789
#
_entry.id   38adcfa0a5f763d5f5849310b4e52789
#
_cell.length_a   1.000
_cell.length_b   1.000
_cell.length_c   1.000
_cell.angle_alpha   90.00
_cell.angle_beta   90.00
_cell.angle_gamma   90.00
#
_symmetry.space_group_name_H-M   'P 1'
#
loop_
_entity.id
_entity.type
_entity.pdbx_description
1 polymer ?
#
loop_
_entity_poly.entity_id
_entity_poly.type
_entity_poly.pdbx_seq_one_letter_code
_entity_poly.pdbx_strand_id
1 'polypeptide(L)'
;MKKLFKSIILSAALLMGAAAVAPSASAAWSGWQNESGYSGRVFTDAATYTAGASTVDWKAEKKGSSTLYYTAGVYKKRSGGGLTDTNLVQRGSFKTATPLKSFNVKTIRNKTGKGTYVIQLDCYSDSGKRNYIGTFESAKFIVK
;
A
#
# COMPACT_ATOMS: atom_id res chain seq x y z
N MET A 1 -59.95 35.44 32.85
CA MET A 1 -58.52 35.24 33.17
C MET A 1 -57.88 34.39 32.10
N LYS A 2 -57.08 35.01 31.28
CA LYS A 2 -56.34 34.30 30.24
C LYS A 2 -54.95 33.96 30.75
N LYS A 3 -54.68 32.67 30.96
CA LYS A 3 -53.33 32.22 31.32
C LYS A 3 -52.49 32.14 30.08
N LEU A 4 -51.47 32.99 29.99
CA LEU A 4 -50.44 32.92 28.96
C LEU A 4 -49.48 31.76 29.30
N PHE A 5 -49.52 30.73 28.50
CA PHE A 5 -48.47 29.70 28.51
C PHE A 5 -47.26 30.28 27.76
N LYS A 6 -46.20 30.58 28.47
CA LYS A 6 -44.91 30.86 27.88
C LYS A 6 -44.27 29.53 27.52
N SER A 7 -44.28 29.23 26.23
CA SER A 7 -43.47 28.12 25.69
C SER A 7 -41.98 28.51 25.73
N ILE A 8 -41.23 27.86 26.60
CA ILE A 8 -39.79 27.93 26.57
C ILE A 8 -39.33 26.95 25.48
N ILE A 9 -38.93 27.49 24.34
CA ILE A 9 -38.25 26.71 23.30
C ILE A 9 -36.82 26.53 23.74
N LEU A 10 -36.51 25.33 24.26
CA LEU A 10 -35.14 24.94 24.57
C LEU A 10 -34.47 24.55 23.25
N SER A 11 -33.76 25.51 22.65
CA SER A 11 -32.91 25.24 21.51
C SER A 11 -31.71 24.40 21.96
N ALA A 12 -31.81 23.10 21.84
CA ALA A 12 -30.66 22.21 21.93
C ALA A 12 -29.79 22.45 20.69
N ALA A 13 -28.77 23.27 20.82
CA ALA A 13 -27.71 23.36 19.82
C ALA A 13 -26.96 22.04 19.83
N LEU A 14 -27.31 21.18 18.86
CA LEU A 14 -26.52 20.00 18.54
C LEU A 14 -25.21 20.52 17.93
N LEU A 15 -24.17 20.63 18.74
CA LEU A 15 -22.79 20.70 18.25
C LEU A 15 -22.48 19.33 17.63
N MET A 16 -22.82 19.16 16.38
CA MET A 16 -22.19 18.14 15.56
C MET A 16 -20.74 18.57 15.39
N GLY A 17 -19.89 18.05 16.28
CA GLY A 17 -18.45 18.05 16.02
C GLY A 17 -18.26 17.34 14.69
N ALA A 18 -18.02 18.11 13.63
CA ALA A 18 -17.46 17.56 12.41
C ALA A 18 -16.09 17.01 12.80
N ALA A 19 -16.03 15.73 13.16
CA ALA A 19 -14.78 15.00 13.12
C ALA A 19 -14.33 15.14 11.67
N ALA A 20 -13.32 15.97 11.44
CA ALA A 20 -12.65 16.00 10.17
C ALA A 20 -12.11 14.60 9.96
N VAL A 21 -12.83 13.80 9.17
CA VAL A 21 -12.33 12.53 8.67
C VAL A 21 -11.12 12.93 7.84
N ALA A 22 -9.93 12.74 8.40
CA ALA A 22 -8.71 12.87 7.61
C ALA A 22 -8.91 12.01 6.36
N PRO A 23 -8.65 12.54 5.15
CA PRO A 23 -8.80 11.76 3.94
C PRO A 23 -8.01 10.48 4.15
N SER A 24 -8.70 9.33 4.11
CA SER A 24 -8.05 8.03 4.16
C SER A 24 -7.02 8.01 3.04
N ALA A 25 -5.75 7.79 3.40
CA ALA A 25 -4.67 7.68 2.44
C ALA A 25 -5.10 6.65 1.40
N SER A 26 -5.34 7.10 0.16
CA SER A 26 -6.00 6.29 -0.85
C SER A 26 -5.12 5.13 -1.29
N ALA A 27 -5.72 3.95 -1.34
CA ALA A 27 -5.18 2.79 -2.02
C ALA A 27 -4.77 3.14 -3.45
N ALA A 28 -3.64 2.67 -3.89
CA ALA A 28 -3.13 2.98 -5.22
C ALA A 28 -2.51 1.77 -5.93
N TRP A 29 -2.85 1.64 -7.21
CA TRP A 29 -2.07 0.87 -8.15
C TRP A 29 -0.89 1.70 -8.67
N SER A 30 0.25 1.05 -8.90
CA SER A 30 1.22 1.60 -9.84
C SER A 30 0.60 1.69 -11.23
N GLY A 31 1.15 2.49 -12.12
CA GLY A 31 0.83 2.36 -13.54
C GLY A 31 1.21 0.96 -14.07
N TRP A 32 0.67 0.57 -15.22
CA TRP A 32 1.11 -0.62 -15.92
C TRP A 32 2.57 -0.43 -16.37
N GLN A 33 3.41 -1.40 -16.03
CA GLN A 33 4.83 -1.44 -16.34
C GLN A 33 5.07 -2.61 -17.31
N ASN A 34 5.97 -2.44 -18.25
CA ASN A 34 6.31 -3.46 -19.24
C ASN A 34 7.75 -3.91 -19.03
N GLU A 35 7.92 -5.21 -18.78
CA GLU A 35 9.19 -5.84 -18.57
C GLU A 35 9.28 -7.12 -19.40
N SER A 36 10.22 -7.18 -20.35
CA SER A 36 10.46 -8.35 -21.20
C SER A 36 9.20 -8.95 -21.83
N GLY A 37 8.28 -8.10 -22.30
CA GLY A 37 7.02 -8.51 -22.92
C GLY A 37 5.88 -8.82 -21.94
N TYR A 38 6.12 -8.72 -20.63
CA TYR A 38 5.10 -8.83 -19.60
C TYR A 38 4.62 -7.45 -19.14
N SER A 39 3.32 -7.28 -19.00
CA SER A 39 2.72 -6.07 -18.49
C SER A 39 2.17 -6.35 -17.10
N GLY A 40 2.69 -5.66 -16.09
CA GLY A 40 2.32 -5.86 -14.69
C GLY A 40 2.14 -4.55 -13.92
N ARG A 41 1.50 -4.63 -12.77
CA ARG A 41 1.33 -3.52 -11.82
C ARG A 41 1.24 -4.02 -10.39
N VAL A 42 1.56 -3.15 -9.46
CA VAL A 42 1.56 -3.46 -8.02
C VAL A 42 0.66 -2.48 -7.28
N PHE A 43 -0.15 -3.01 -6.38
CA PHE A 43 -1.09 -2.30 -5.54
C PHE A 43 -0.57 -2.19 -4.10
N THR A 44 -0.83 -1.06 -3.46
CA THR A 44 -0.77 -0.90 -2.00
C THR A 44 -2.06 -0.27 -1.48
N ASP A 45 -2.52 -0.71 -0.31
CA ASP A 45 -3.82 -0.31 0.26
C ASP A 45 -3.84 1.13 0.81
N ALA A 46 -2.68 1.75 0.97
CA ALA A 46 -2.57 3.15 1.38
C ALA A 46 -1.32 3.83 0.82
N ALA A 47 -1.36 5.16 0.73
CA ALA A 47 -0.20 5.98 0.40
C ALA A 47 0.59 6.43 1.64
N THR A 48 0.02 6.30 2.82
CA THR A 48 0.66 6.66 4.10
C THR A 48 0.23 5.71 5.21
N TYR A 49 1.21 5.22 5.96
CA TYR A 49 1.04 4.33 7.10
C TYR A 49 1.55 5.04 8.36
N THR A 50 0.63 5.36 9.25
CA THR A 50 0.93 6.01 10.55
C THR A 50 1.46 5.01 11.56
N ALA A 51 1.86 5.50 12.75
CA ALA A 51 2.33 4.65 13.84
C ALA A 51 1.30 3.59 14.30
N GLY A 52 0.00 3.86 14.11
CA GLY A 52 -1.08 2.92 14.42
C GLY A 52 -1.40 1.91 13.32
N ALA A 53 -0.82 2.05 12.14
CA ALA A 53 -1.03 1.10 11.05
C ALA A 53 -0.34 -0.23 11.34
N SER A 54 -1.03 -1.34 11.09
CA SER A 54 -0.49 -2.69 11.34
C SER A 54 0.29 -3.22 10.14
N THR A 55 -0.28 -3.10 8.95
CA THR A 55 0.24 -3.72 7.72
C THR A 55 0.23 -2.78 6.54
N VAL A 56 1.15 -3.01 5.62
CA VAL A 56 1.09 -2.58 4.24
C VAL A 56 0.53 -3.75 3.45
N ASP A 57 -0.72 -3.66 3.04
CA ASP A 57 -1.34 -4.70 2.23
C ASP A 57 -1.04 -4.45 0.75
N TRP A 58 -0.64 -5.48 0.05
CA TRP A 58 -0.21 -5.38 -1.34
C TRP A 58 -0.66 -6.57 -2.17
N LYS A 59 -0.78 -6.37 -3.46
CA LYS A 59 -0.96 -7.41 -4.47
C LYS A 59 -0.35 -6.98 -5.79
N ALA A 60 -0.12 -7.94 -6.68
CA ALA A 60 0.32 -7.68 -8.03
C ALA A 60 -0.65 -8.30 -9.03
N GLU A 61 -0.75 -7.69 -10.19
CA GLU A 61 -1.49 -8.18 -11.34
C GLU A 61 -0.62 -8.12 -12.60
N LYS A 62 -0.89 -9.01 -13.55
CA LYS A 62 -0.32 -8.95 -14.87
C LYS A 62 -1.33 -9.33 -15.94
N LYS A 63 -1.07 -8.91 -17.17
CA LYS A 63 -1.80 -9.34 -18.35
C LYS A 63 -1.32 -10.73 -18.78
N GLY A 64 -2.22 -11.49 -19.42
CA GLY A 64 -1.93 -12.85 -19.85
C GLY A 64 -1.98 -13.87 -18.71
N SER A 65 -1.88 -15.15 -19.06
CA SER A 65 -2.10 -16.29 -18.16
C SER A 65 -0.86 -17.14 -17.87
N SER A 66 0.29 -16.78 -18.42
CA SER A 66 1.55 -17.48 -18.12
C SER A 66 1.97 -17.26 -16.67
N THR A 67 2.51 -18.29 -16.03
CA THR A 67 2.96 -18.17 -14.64
C THR A 67 4.24 -17.33 -14.55
N LEU A 68 4.25 -16.35 -13.65
CA LEU A 68 5.46 -15.69 -13.19
C LEU A 68 5.75 -16.11 -11.74
N TYR A 69 7.03 -16.28 -11.45
CA TYR A 69 7.57 -16.49 -10.12
C TYR A 69 8.19 -15.19 -9.63
N TYR A 70 8.03 -14.86 -8.35
CA TYR A 70 8.50 -13.58 -7.83
C TYR A 70 9.21 -13.68 -6.48
N THR A 71 10.04 -12.69 -6.25
CA THR A 71 10.49 -12.28 -4.92
C THR A 71 10.05 -10.83 -4.72
N ALA A 72 9.16 -10.60 -3.77
CA ALA A 72 8.71 -9.26 -3.42
C ALA A 72 9.51 -8.77 -2.21
N GLY A 73 10.04 -7.56 -2.28
CA GLY A 73 10.78 -6.90 -1.21
C GLY A 73 10.27 -5.50 -0.93
N VAL A 74 10.50 -5.03 0.28
CA VAL A 74 10.24 -3.64 0.70
C VAL A 74 11.55 -2.87 0.69
N TYR A 75 11.56 -1.72 0.02
CA TYR A 75 12.75 -0.89 -0.13
C TYR A 75 12.45 0.54 0.28
N LYS A 76 13.37 1.14 1.05
CA LYS A 76 13.32 2.56 1.41
C LYS A 76 14.01 3.40 0.33
N LYS A 77 13.33 4.43 -0.15
CA LYS A 77 13.95 5.40 -1.07
C LYS A 77 14.90 6.32 -0.31
N ARG A 78 16.09 6.51 -0.84
CA ARG A 78 17.08 7.46 -0.30
C ARG A 78 16.84 8.85 -0.87
N SER A 79 17.14 9.89 -0.10
CA SER A 79 17.03 11.28 -0.55
C SER A 79 17.94 11.61 -1.73
N GLY A 80 19.12 11.01 -1.80
CA GLY A 80 20.08 11.19 -2.91
C GLY A 80 19.90 10.24 -4.09
N GLY A 81 18.79 9.48 -4.12
CA GLY A 81 18.55 8.43 -5.10
C GLY A 81 19.00 7.05 -4.60
N GLY A 82 18.52 6.01 -5.28
CA GLY A 82 18.76 4.63 -4.89
C GLY A 82 17.83 4.13 -3.78
N LEU A 83 18.03 2.88 -3.42
CA LEU A 83 17.17 2.14 -2.47
C LEU A 83 18.01 1.54 -1.35
N THR A 84 17.40 1.42 -0.17
CA THR A 84 17.91 0.63 0.95
C THR A 84 16.99 -0.58 1.14
N ASP A 85 17.55 -1.77 1.09
CA ASP A 85 16.83 -3.01 1.32
C ASP A 85 16.48 -3.15 2.80
N THR A 86 15.22 -3.47 3.08
CA THR A 86 14.78 -3.81 4.44
C THR A 86 15.06 -5.26 4.80
N ASN A 87 15.44 -6.10 3.84
CA ASN A 87 15.54 -7.56 3.95
C ASN A 87 14.20 -8.24 4.30
N LEU A 88 13.08 -7.55 4.10
CA LEU A 88 11.75 -8.14 4.21
C LEU A 88 11.33 -8.62 2.84
N VAL A 89 11.21 -9.94 2.67
CA VAL A 89 10.90 -10.55 1.40
C VAL A 89 9.77 -11.57 1.52
N GLN A 90 8.99 -11.67 0.47
CA GLN A 90 7.97 -12.70 0.27
C GLN A 90 8.15 -13.31 -1.12
N ARG A 91 7.91 -14.60 -1.25
CA ARG A 91 8.09 -15.34 -2.49
C ARG A 91 6.80 -16.02 -2.89
N GLY A 92 6.61 -16.22 -4.16
CA GLY A 92 5.45 -16.94 -4.69
C GLY A 92 5.43 -16.98 -6.21
N SER A 93 4.27 -17.33 -6.72
CA SER A 93 3.98 -17.32 -8.16
C SER A 93 2.53 -16.91 -8.40
N PHE A 94 2.24 -16.42 -9.59
CA PHE A 94 0.89 -16.07 -10.00
C PHE A 94 0.73 -16.13 -11.52
N LYS A 95 -0.49 -16.37 -11.96
CA LYS A 95 -0.85 -16.36 -13.39
C LYS A 95 -1.40 -15.01 -13.82
N THR A 96 -2.36 -14.47 -13.09
CA THR A 96 -3.04 -13.20 -13.37
C THR A 96 -2.91 -12.21 -12.23
N ALA A 97 -3.05 -12.66 -10.99
CA ALA A 97 -2.91 -11.83 -9.80
C ALA A 97 -2.39 -12.66 -8.61
N THR A 98 -1.66 -12.01 -7.71
CA THR A 98 -1.34 -12.57 -6.40
C THR A 98 -2.57 -12.49 -5.50
N PRO A 99 -2.69 -13.34 -4.46
CA PRO A 99 -3.58 -13.02 -3.34
C PRO A 99 -3.12 -11.72 -2.68
N LEU A 100 -4.00 -11.09 -1.89
CA LEU A 100 -3.61 -9.98 -1.02
C LEU A 100 -2.61 -10.47 0.01
N LYS A 101 -1.49 -9.77 0.14
CA LYS A 101 -0.39 -10.08 1.06
C LYS A 101 -0.06 -8.87 1.91
N SER A 102 0.68 -9.05 2.99
CA SER A 102 0.95 -8.00 3.96
C SER A 102 2.39 -8.00 4.42
N PHE A 103 2.97 -6.80 4.56
CA PHE A 103 4.19 -6.55 5.33
C PHE A 103 3.85 -5.80 6.61
N ASN A 104 4.47 -6.14 7.72
CA ASN A 104 4.24 -5.48 9.00
C ASN A 104 4.91 -4.09 9.04
N VAL A 105 4.12 -3.04 9.29
CA VAL A 105 4.59 -1.64 9.32
C VAL A 105 5.63 -1.41 10.43
N LYS A 106 5.41 -1.96 11.62
CA LYS A 106 6.35 -1.84 12.74
C LYS A 106 7.70 -2.47 12.39
N THR A 107 7.69 -3.61 11.73
CA THR A 107 8.91 -4.30 11.28
C THR A 107 9.66 -3.47 10.24
N ILE A 108 8.96 -2.90 9.25
CA ILE A 108 9.57 -1.98 8.28
C ILE A 108 10.24 -0.82 8.99
N ARG A 109 9.53 -0.16 9.90
CA ARG A 109 10.03 0.98 10.66
C ARG A 109 11.24 0.62 11.52
N ASN A 110 11.22 -0.53 12.18
CA ASN A 110 12.34 -1.00 13.02
C ASN A 110 13.60 -1.31 12.20
N LYS A 111 13.44 -1.75 10.96
CA LYS A 111 14.57 -2.08 10.06
C LYS A 111 15.27 -0.85 9.49
N THR A 112 14.51 0.11 8.99
CA THR A 112 15.06 1.22 8.21
C THR A 112 14.46 2.58 8.57
N GLY A 113 13.59 2.65 9.58
CA GLY A 113 13.02 3.89 10.10
C GLY A 113 11.87 4.43 9.28
N LYS A 114 11.49 5.66 9.56
CA LYS A 114 10.46 6.40 8.85
C LYS A 114 10.96 6.84 7.47
N GLY A 115 10.08 7.03 6.52
CA GLY A 115 10.43 7.54 5.22
C GLY A 115 9.53 7.08 4.09
N THR A 116 10.01 7.23 2.87
CA THR A 116 9.34 6.83 1.64
C THR A 116 9.81 5.46 1.19
N TYR A 117 8.87 4.60 0.84
CA TYR A 117 9.10 3.22 0.49
C TYR A 117 8.43 2.83 -0.82
N VAL A 118 8.88 1.73 -1.37
CA VAL A 118 8.22 1.00 -2.46
C VAL A 118 8.28 -0.50 -2.19
N ILE A 119 7.36 -1.24 -2.80
CA ILE A 119 7.45 -2.69 -2.95
C ILE A 119 7.96 -2.97 -4.35
N GLN A 120 8.98 -3.79 -4.48
CA GLN A 120 9.48 -4.29 -5.76
C GLN A 120 9.25 -5.80 -5.86
N LEU A 121 8.73 -6.23 -6.99
CA LEU A 121 8.64 -7.63 -7.36
C LEU A 121 9.67 -7.93 -8.43
N ASP A 122 10.70 -8.66 -8.07
CA ASP A 122 11.60 -9.27 -9.03
C ASP A 122 10.93 -10.53 -9.58
N CYS A 123 10.65 -10.53 -10.88
CA CYS A 123 9.89 -11.56 -11.55
C CYS A 123 10.77 -12.44 -12.45
N TYR A 124 10.40 -13.72 -12.53
CA TYR A 124 11.10 -14.77 -13.25
C TYR A 124 10.10 -15.63 -14.02
N SER A 125 10.50 -16.13 -15.19
CA SER A 125 9.66 -17.04 -15.98
C SER A 125 9.77 -18.50 -15.55
N ASP A 126 10.73 -18.85 -14.69
CA ASP A 126 10.96 -20.21 -14.20
C ASP A 126 10.94 -20.30 -12.68
N SER A 127 10.54 -21.45 -12.14
CA SER A 127 10.46 -21.71 -10.70
C SER A 127 11.82 -21.68 -10.01
N GLY A 128 12.89 -21.97 -10.72
CA GLY A 128 14.27 -21.91 -10.22
C GLY A 128 14.83 -20.50 -10.16
N LYS A 129 14.05 -19.49 -10.64
CA LYS A 129 14.45 -18.06 -10.66
C LYS A 129 15.77 -17.79 -11.36
N ARG A 130 16.01 -18.49 -12.48
CA ARG A 130 17.19 -18.30 -13.33
C ARG A 130 16.94 -17.35 -14.49
N ASN A 131 15.67 -17.30 -14.97
CA ASN A 131 15.28 -16.44 -16.08
C ASN A 131 14.58 -15.18 -15.55
N TYR A 132 15.36 -14.18 -15.21
CA TYR A 132 14.86 -12.88 -14.75
C TYR A 132 14.13 -12.16 -15.88
N ILE A 133 12.92 -11.69 -15.58
CA ILE A 133 12.06 -10.95 -16.51
C ILE A 133 12.25 -9.45 -16.32
N GLY A 134 12.21 -8.98 -15.10
CA GLY A 134 12.25 -7.58 -14.72
C GLY A 134 11.63 -7.36 -13.35
N THR A 135 11.58 -6.08 -12.95
CA THR A 135 11.03 -5.67 -11.66
C THR A 135 9.80 -4.82 -11.87
N PHE A 136 8.68 -5.20 -11.25
CA PHE A 136 7.50 -4.35 -11.12
C PHE A 136 7.52 -3.64 -9.77
N GLU A 137 7.34 -2.32 -9.78
CA GLU A 137 7.41 -1.49 -8.59
C GLU A 137 6.04 -0.90 -8.23
N SER A 138 5.69 -0.86 -6.95
CA SER A 138 4.49 -0.18 -6.45
C SER A 138 4.58 1.33 -6.60
N ALA A 139 3.45 2.04 -6.46
CA ALA A 139 3.48 3.45 -6.13
C ALA A 139 4.25 3.66 -4.82
N LYS A 140 4.81 4.85 -4.64
CA LYS A 140 5.47 5.23 -3.39
C LYS A 140 4.47 5.28 -2.25
N PHE A 141 4.89 4.85 -1.08
CA PHE A 141 4.13 5.04 0.16
C PHE A 141 5.03 5.56 1.28
N ILE A 142 4.42 6.20 2.28
CA ILE A 142 5.13 6.83 3.40
C ILE A 142 4.87 6.01 4.67
N VAL A 143 5.93 5.70 5.40
CA VAL A 143 5.88 5.16 6.76
C VAL A 143 6.28 6.27 7.73
N LYS A 144 5.35 6.65 8.62
CA LYS A 144 5.51 7.70 9.64
C LYS A 144 5.88 7.14 11.00
#